data_fd6684a1184691a224b49c5c58d27b7f
#
_entry.id   fd6684a1184691a224b49c5c58d27b7f
#
_cell.length_a   1.000
_cell.length_b   1.000
_cell.length_c   1.000
_cell.angle_alpha   90.00
_cell.angle_beta   90.00
_cell.angle_gamma   90.00
#
_symmetry.space_group_name_H-M   'P 1'
#
loop_
_entity.id
_entity.type
_entity.pdbx_description
1 polymer ?
#
loop_
_entity_poly.entity_id
_entity_poly.type
_entity_poly.pdbx_seq_one_letter_code
_entity_poly.pdbx_strand_id
1 'polypeptide(L)'
;MKILIICSNLIGDTVLSTGVFNSLAKKNPEAKFTFVIGPTAEPLLKNFHNIEKVIIIKKKKFNLHWIQILNHCSAFKWDIVVDFRTSLLSYFINKKKSYIFKKNNNFHHIEQLNNSFGFDCSNLKIDTNIDEENIVAKRIDKENKYFVIFPGGNWTPKLWPIEEYNNLIKKLSYENSKIKYIFVGSRKEK
;
A
#
# COMPACT_ATOMS: atom_id res chain seq x y z
N MET A 1 14.88 -7.58 -16.68
CA MET A 1 14.28 -6.25 -16.80
C MET A 1 14.26 -5.60 -15.44
N LYS A 2 14.59 -4.29 -15.32
CA LYS A 2 14.63 -3.55 -14.04
C LYS A 2 13.51 -2.50 -14.00
N ILE A 3 12.67 -2.58 -12.97
CA ILE A 3 11.54 -1.69 -12.77
C ILE A 3 11.72 -0.91 -11.46
N LEU A 4 11.72 0.42 -11.55
CA LEU A 4 11.72 1.31 -10.38
C LEU A 4 10.30 1.81 -10.11
N ILE A 5 9.85 1.69 -8.86
CA ILE A 5 8.55 2.18 -8.43
C ILE A 5 8.74 3.20 -7.29
N ILE A 6 8.34 4.44 -7.54
CA ILE A 6 8.36 5.52 -6.54
C ILE A 6 6.97 5.63 -5.93
N CYS A 7 6.80 5.04 -4.74
CA CYS A 7 5.52 4.91 -4.06
C CYS A 7 5.11 6.17 -3.26
N SER A 8 3.83 6.26 -2.92
CA SER A 8 3.35 7.13 -1.86
C SER A 8 3.92 6.74 -0.48
N ASN A 9 3.89 7.67 0.47
CA ASN A 9 4.26 7.41 1.86
C ASN A 9 3.06 6.95 2.71
N LEU A 10 1.85 7.02 2.16
CA LEU A 10 0.61 6.69 2.85
C LEU A 10 0.23 5.22 2.58
N ILE A 11 -0.19 4.52 3.63
CA ILE A 11 -0.62 3.12 3.54
C ILE A 11 -1.75 2.96 2.52
N GLY A 12 -2.81 3.78 2.63
CA GLY A 12 -3.97 3.69 1.75
C GLY A 12 -3.64 3.86 0.27
N ASP A 13 -2.84 4.89 -0.06
CA ASP A 13 -2.40 5.11 -1.44
C ASP A 13 -1.54 3.95 -1.95
N THR A 14 -0.69 3.38 -1.08
CA THR A 14 0.14 2.23 -1.45
C THR A 14 -0.70 0.99 -1.69
N VAL A 15 -1.72 0.73 -0.86
CA VAL A 15 -2.68 -0.37 -1.08
C VAL A 15 -3.36 -0.22 -2.43
N LEU A 16 -3.87 0.97 -2.76
CA LEU A 16 -4.48 1.23 -4.06
C LEU A 16 -3.49 1.08 -5.22
N SER A 17 -2.22 1.37 -4.98
CA SER A 17 -1.15 1.20 -6.00
C SER A 17 -0.75 -0.25 -6.24
N THR A 18 -1.13 -1.19 -5.36
CA THR A 18 -0.79 -2.63 -5.56
C THR A 18 -1.36 -3.18 -6.86
N GLY A 19 -2.49 -2.66 -7.34
CA GLY A 19 -3.04 -3.02 -8.64
C GLY A 19 -2.06 -2.76 -9.79
N VAL A 20 -1.30 -1.67 -9.72
CA VAL A 20 -0.25 -1.35 -10.70
C VAL A 20 0.93 -2.33 -10.54
N PHE A 21 1.36 -2.60 -9.30
CA PHE A 21 2.46 -3.52 -9.03
C PHE A 21 2.15 -4.91 -9.56
N ASN A 22 0.96 -5.44 -9.25
CA ASN A 22 0.52 -6.76 -9.67
C ASN A 22 0.37 -6.86 -11.19
N SER A 23 -0.16 -5.81 -11.83
CA SER A 23 -0.29 -5.78 -13.29
C SER A 23 1.07 -5.74 -13.99
N LEU A 24 2.04 -4.99 -13.45
CA LEU A 24 3.41 -4.97 -13.97
C LEU A 24 4.11 -6.30 -13.77
N ALA A 25 3.98 -6.92 -12.60
CA ALA A 25 4.55 -8.22 -12.30
C ALA A 25 3.97 -9.33 -13.20
N LYS A 26 2.65 -9.33 -13.41
CA LYS A 26 1.98 -10.26 -14.33
C LYS A 26 2.46 -10.12 -15.78
N LYS A 27 2.65 -8.88 -16.24
CA LYS A 27 3.15 -8.60 -17.60
C LYS A 27 4.63 -8.91 -17.78
N ASN A 28 5.41 -8.92 -16.70
CA ASN A 28 6.86 -9.06 -16.70
C ASN A 28 7.31 -9.98 -15.55
N PRO A 29 7.06 -11.29 -15.62
CA PRO A 29 7.30 -12.22 -14.50
C PRO A 29 8.76 -12.25 -14.01
N GLU A 30 9.72 -12.06 -14.94
CA GLU A 30 11.16 -12.09 -14.65
C GLU A 30 11.73 -10.70 -14.31
N ALA A 31 10.88 -9.68 -14.16
CA ALA A 31 11.35 -8.35 -13.82
C ALA A 31 11.81 -8.27 -12.36
N LYS A 32 12.88 -7.52 -12.12
CA LYS A 32 13.36 -7.17 -10.78
C LYS A 32 12.83 -5.80 -10.41
N PHE A 33 12.20 -5.73 -9.23
CA PHE A 33 11.54 -4.53 -8.74
C PHE A 33 12.38 -3.83 -7.68
N THR A 34 12.57 -2.54 -7.84
CA THR A 34 13.11 -1.66 -6.80
C THR A 34 12.04 -0.69 -6.38
N PHE A 35 11.72 -0.67 -5.09
CA PHE A 35 10.74 0.23 -4.53
C PHE A 35 11.40 1.37 -3.76
N VAL A 36 10.87 2.58 -3.96
CA VAL A 36 11.17 3.77 -3.18
C VAL A 36 9.91 4.09 -2.40
N ILE A 37 9.93 3.91 -1.07
CA ILE A 37 8.71 3.92 -0.25
C ILE A 37 8.95 4.53 1.13
N GLY A 38 7.89 5.03 1.76
CA GLY A 38 7.94 5.49 3.15
C GLY A 38 7.92 4.32 4.16
N PRO A 39 8.48 4.53 5.38
CA PRO A 39 8.63 3.47 6.38
C PRO A 39 7.30 2.88 6.85
N THR A 40 6.21 3.66 6.81
CA THR A 40 4.89 3.21 7.27
C THR A 40 4.23 2.23 6.29
N ALA A 41 4.54 2.36 4.99
CA ALA A 41 3.95 1.53 3.95
C ALA A 41 4.89 0.38 3.49
N GLU A 42 6.16 0.42 3.87
CA GLU A 42 7.15 -0.62 3.52
C GLU A 42 6.70 -2.04 3.88
N PRO A 43 6.08 -2.30 5.05
CA PRO A 43 5.66 -3.65 5.40
C PRO A 43 4.66 -4.29 4.43
N LEU A 44 3.92 -3.49 3.64
CA LEU A 44 3.00 -3.99 2.62
C LEU A 44 3.71 -4.71 1.47
N LEU A 45 5.00 -4.47 1.30
CA LEU A 45 5.82 -5.07 0.25
C LEU A 45 6.55 -6.33 0.69
N LYS A 46 6.50 -6.70 1.97
CA LYS A 46 7.33 -7.76 2.58
C LYS A 46 7.32 -9.07 1.79
N ASN A 47 6.17 -9.45 1.26
CA ASN A 47 5.97 -10.71 0.54
C ASN A 47 5.80 -10.52 -0.98
N PHE A 48 5.99 -9.30 -1.50
CA PHE A 48 5.93 -9.07 -2.95
C PHE A 48 7.12 -9.77 -3.63
N HIS A 49 6.85 -10.53 -4.67
CA HIS A 49 7.89 -11.34 -5.31
C HIS A 49 8.83 -10.50 -6.19
N ASN A 50 10.01 -11.03 -6.44
CA ASN A 50 11.04 -10.41 -7.29
C ASN A 50 11.49 -9.01 -6.86
N ILE A 51 11.42 -8.67 -5.57
CA ILE A 51 12.05 -7.46 -5.06
C ILE A 51 13.58 -7.61 -5.11
N GLU A 52 14.24 -6.70 -5.82
CA GLU A 52 15.69 -6.56 -5.81
C GLU A 52 16.14 -5.64 -4.66
N LYS A 53 15.39 -4.55 -4.42
CA LYS A 53 15.74 -3.57 -3.38
C LYS A 53 14.52 -2.77 -2.92
N VAL A 54 14.49 -2.45 -1.62
CA VAL A 54 13.57 -1.47 -1.04
C VAL A 54 14.39 -0.31 -0.49
N ILE A 55 14.10 0.91 -0.96
CA ILE A 55 14.73 2.16 -0.53
C ILE A 55 13.73 2.88 0.35
N ILE A 56 13.94 2.84 1.67
CA ILE A 56 13.05 3.48 2.63
C ILE A 56 13.41 4.97 2.75
N ILE A 57 12.43 5.84 2.51
CA ILE A 57 12.62 7.27 2.52
C ILE A 57 11.84 7.92 3.66
N LYS A 58 12.57 8.54 4.56
CA LYS A 58 12.02 9.42 5.58
C LYS A 58 12.07 10.87 5.08
N LYS A 59 10.96 11.60 5.24
CA LYS A 59 10.90 13.02 4.91
C LYS A 59 11.96 13.78 5.69
N LYS A 60 12.84 14.53 5.00
CA LYS A 60 13.88 15.38 5.60
C LYS A 60 13.53 16.85 5.42
N LYS A 61 14.07 17.70 6.31
CA LYS A 61 14.02 19.17 6.14
C LYS A 61 14.61 19.55 4.76
N PHE A 62 14.12 20.63 4.18
CA PHE A 62 14.54 21.14 2.86
C PHE A 62 14.43 20.12 1.71
N ASN A 63 13.59 19.10 1.86
CA ASN A 63 13.40 18.07 0.83
C ASN A 63 14.68 17.32 0.41
N LEU A 64 15.73 17.31 1.23
CA LEU A 64 17.00 16.62 0.96
C LEU A 64 16.86 15.11 0.70
N HIS A 65 15.75 14.51 1.10
CA HIS A 65 15.45 13.12 0.77
C HIS A 65 15.33 12.88 -0.74
N TRP A 66 15.00 13.90 -1.55
CA TRP A 66 14.94 13.77 -3.00
C TRP A 66 16.31 13.58 -3.63
N ILE A 67 17.33 14.29 -3.12
CA ILE A 67 18.72 14.13 -3.55
C ILE A 67 19.19 12.70 -3.27
N GLN A 68 18.83 12.14 -2.12
CA GLN A 68 19.17 10.76 -1.79
C GLN A 68 18.53 9.76 -2.76
N ILE A 69 17.26 9.94 -3.12
CA ILE A 69 16.59 9.09 -4.11
C ILE A 69 17.30 9.19 -5.44
N LEU A 70 17.58 10.42 -5.88
CA LEU A 70 18.25 10.65 -7.17
C LEU A 70 19.60 9.93 -7.21
N ASN A 71 20.44 10.09 -6.18
CA ASN A 71 21.75 9.43 -6.09
C ASN A 71 21.63 7.90 -6.12
N HIS A 72 20.61 7.34 -5.48
CA HIS A 72 20.42 5.87 -5.49
C HIS A 72 19.87 5.34 -6.81
N CYS A 73 19.07 6.14 -7.51
CA CYS A 73 18.37 5.69 -8.70
C CYS A 73 19.08 6.08 -10.02
N SER A 74 19.85 7.16 -10.05
CA SER A 74 20.55 7.65 -11.25
C SER A 74 21.74 6.78 -11.67
N ALA A 75 22.31 6.00 -10.72
CA ALA A 75 23.41 5.08 -11.00
C ALA A 75 23.01 3.89 -11.89
N PHE A 76 21.70 3.68 -12.09
CA PHE A 76 21.17 2.54 -12.83
C PHE A 76 20.39 3.01 -14.07
N LYS A 77 20.41 2.17 -15.11
CA LYS A 77 19.51 2.31 -16.25
C LYS A 77 18.28 1.44 -16.00
N TRP A 78 17.12 2.09 -15.96
CA TRP A 78 15.84 1.42 -15.71
C TRP A 78 15.12 1.12 -17.02
N ASP A 79 14.47 -0.05 -17.09
CA ASP A 79 13.61 -0.35 -18.23
C ASP A 79 12.27 0.40 -18.08
N ILE A 80 11.71 0.41 -16.85
CA ILE A 80 10.48 1.12 -16.54
C ILE A 80 10.67 1.90 -15.21
N VAL A 81 10.18 3.14 -15.20
CA VAL A 81 10.02 3.94 -13.96
C VAL A 81 8.54 4.27 -13.79
N VAL A 82 7.98 3.94 -12.62
CA VAL A 82 6.62 4.29 -12.22
C VAL A 82 6.68 5.31 -11.09
N ASP A 83 6.06 6.46 -11.27
CA ASP A 83 6.07 7.54 -10.29
C ASP A 83 4.64 7.89 -9.84
N PHE A 84 4.30 7.49 -8.61
CA PHE A 84 3.01 7.82 -7.98
C PHE A 84 3.01 9.18 -7.30
N ARG A 85 4.17 9.82 -7.15
CA ARG A 85 4.31 11.09 -6.42
C ARG A 85 4.30 12.30 -7.34
N THR A 86 4.24 12.09 -8.65
CA THR A 86 4.33 13.16 -9.65
C THR A 86 5.56 14.04 -9.43
N SER A 87 6.67 13.39 -9.05
CA SER A 87 7.90 14.08 -8.72
C SER A 87 8.72 14.41 -9.97
N LEU A 88 9.47 15.50 -9.92
CA LEU A 88 10.41 15.82 -10.99
C LEU A 88 11.54 14.78 -11.12
N LEU A 89 11.72 13.92 -10.12
CA LEU A 89 12.77 12.90 -10.10
C LEU A 89 12.69 11.97 -11.30
N SER A 90 11.49 11.57 -11.69
CA SER A 90 11.30 10.68 -12.83
C SER A 90 11.90 11.25 -14.13
N TYR A 91 12.07 12.56 -14.24
CA TYR A 91 12.72 13.19 -15.41
C TYR A 91 14.24 13.05 -15.40
N PHE A 92 14.86 13.01 -14.23
CA PHE A 92 16.32 12.95 -14.08
C PHE A 92 16.88 11.53 -13.99
N ILE A 93 16.03 10.53 -13.85
CA ILE A 93 16.41 9.11 -13.77
C ILE A 93 16.54 8.53 -15.17
N ASN A 94 17.67 7.86 -15.48
CA ASN A 94 17.88 7.22 -16.77
C ASN A 94 16.96 6.01 -16.95
N LYS A 95 16.07 6.05 -17.95
CA LYS A 95 15.03 5.07 -18.18
C LYS A 95 14.67 4.93 -19.65
N LYS A 96 14.14 3.76 -20.03
CA LYS A 96 13.56 3.54 -21.36
C LYS A 96 12.10 4.01 -21.45
N LYS A 97 11.29 3.74 -20.39
CA LYS A 97 9.88 4.08 -20.33
C LYS A 97 9.52 4.62 -18.96
N SER A 98 8.60 5.58 -18.89
CA SER A 98 8.06 6.06 -17.63
C SER A 98 6.54 6.10 -17.65
N TYR A 99 5.96 5.82 -16.48
CA TYR A 99 4.56 6.02 -16.16
C TYR A 99 4.46 6.95 -14.97
N ILE A 100 3.80 8.08 -15.15
CA ILE A 100 3.64 9.10 -14.10
C ILE A 100 2.16 9.19 -13.77
N PHE A 101 1.81 9.07 -12.50
CA PHE A 101 0.44 9.23 -12.03
C PHE A 101 -0.05 10.66 -12.29
N LYS A 102 -1.21 10.78 -12.93
CA LYS A 102 -1.87 12.05 -13.21
C LYS A 102 -3.15 12.13 -12.41
N LYS A 103 -3.15 12.98 -11.38
CA LYS A 103 -4.33 13.20 -10.55
C LYS A 103 -5.43 13.88 -11.36
N ASN A 104 -6.64 13.30 -11.31
CA ASN A 104 -7.84 13.87 -11.88
C ASN A 104 -9.03 13.60 -10.95
N ASN A 105 -9.49 14.61 -10.25
CA ASN A 105 -10.53 14.49 -9.22
C ASN A 105 -11.93 14.12 -9.77
N ASN A 106 -12.12 14.11 -11.10
CA ASN A 106 -13.38 13.71 -11.72
C ASN A 106 -13.57 12.19 -11.78
N PHE A 107 -12.52 11.41 -11.45
CA PHE A 107 -12.55 9.96 -11.52
C PHE A 107 -12.24 9.33 -10.17
N HIS A 108 -12.78 8.14 -9.93
CA HIS A 108 -12.36 7.33 -8.80
C HIS A 108 -10.87 6.98 -8.90
N HIS A 109 -10.20 6.77 -7.75
CA HIS A 109 -8.74 6.60 -7.72
C HIS A 109 -8.23 5.46 -8.62
N ILE A 110 -8.93 4.33 -8.67
CA ILE A 110 -8.56 3.20 -9.53
C ILE A 110 -8.68 3.58 -11.02
N GLU A 111 -9.71 4.32 -11.39
CA GLU A 111 -9.86 4.83 -12.78
C GLU A 111 -8.74 5.82 -13.13
N GLN A 112 -8.33 6.66 -12.17
CA GLN A 112 -7.17 7.54 -12.36
C GLN A 112 -5.89 6.74 -12.62
N LEU A 113 -5.69 5.62 -11.90
CA LEU A 113 -4.56 4.72 -12.14
C LEU A 113 -4.63 4.08 -13.52
N ASN A 114 -5.80 3.54 -13.90
CA ASN A 114 -6.01 2.95 -15.22
C ASN A 114 -5.71 3.94 -16.34
N ASN A 115 -6.23 5.17 -16.22
CA ASN A 115 -6.02 6.23 -17.20
C ASN A 115 -4.56 6.71 -17.27
N SER A 116 -3.88 6.77 -16.10
CA SER A 116 -2.48 7.22 -16.04
C SER A 116 -1.51 6.18 -16.60
N PHE A 117 -1.80 4.91 -16.43
CA PHE A 117 -0.86 3.83 -16.74
C PHE A 117 -1.24 3.02 -17.97
N GLY A 118 -2.49 3.12 -18.43
CA GLY A 118 -2.97 2.47 -19.66
C GLY A 118 -3.13 0.94 -19.52
N PHE A 119 -3.41 0.44 -18.31
CA PHE A 119 -3.72 -0.96 -18.05
C PHE A 119 -4.61 -1.10 -16.82
N ASP A 120 -5.25 -2.26 -16.66
CA ASP A 120 -6.13 -2.54 -15.55
C ASP A 120 -5.34 -2.65 -14.22
N CYS A 121 -5.69 -1.81 -13.25
CA CYS A 121 -5.13 -1.74 -11.92
C CYS A 121 -6.12 -2.19 -10.83
N SER A 122 -7.20 -2.89 -11.18
CA SER A 122 -8.25 -3.29 -10.24
C SER A 122 -7.85 -4.44 -9.31
N ASN A 123 -6.80 -5.21 -9.65
CA ASN A 123 -6.31 -6.31 -8.83
C ASN A 123 -5.50 -5.80 -7.62
N LEU A 124 -6.21 -5.36 -6.58
CA LEU A 124 -5.63 -4.87 -5.33
C LEU A 124 -5.30 -6.06 -4.41
N LYS A 125 -4.15 -6.66 -4.58
CA LYS A 125 -3.69 -7.79 -3.77
C LYS A 125 -2.38 -7.43 -3.07
N ILE A 126 -2.33 -7.74 -1.78
CA ILE A 126 -1.11 -7.74 -0.96
C ILE A 126 -0.75 -9.21 -0.73
N ASP A 127 0.48 -9.57 -1.06
CA ASP A 127 0.92 -10.95 -0.88
C ASP A 127 1.20 -11.21 0.61
N THR A 128 0.65 -12.31 1.11
CA THR A 128 0.89 -12.87 2.44
C THR A 128 1.77 -14.11 2.32
N ASN A 129 2.39 -14.55 3.41
CA ASN A 129 3.08 -15.84 3.44
C ASN A 129 2.31 -16.87 4.28
N ILE A 130 2.65 -18.14 4.10
CA ILE A 130 2.00 -19.26 4.78
C ILE A 130 2.12 -19.14 6.32
N ASP A 131 3.23 -18.62 6.83
CA ASP A 131 3.42 -18.47 8.28
C ASP A 131 2.47 -17.43 8.87
N GLU A 132 2.30 -16.28 8.19
CA GLU A 132 1.36 -15.23 8.58
C GLU A 132 -0.08 -15.73 8.53
N GLU A 133 -0.44 -16.48 7.49
CA GLU A 133 -1.76 -17.11 7.36
C GLU A 133 -2.02 -18.15 8.46
N ASN A 134 -1.03 -18.97 8.78
CA ASN A 134 -1.13 -19.98 9.85
C ASN A 134 -1.26 -19.32 11.23
N ILE A 135 -0.57 -18.19 11.50
CA ILE A 135 -0.72 -17.46 12.75
C ILE A 135 -2.15 -16.95 12.92
N VAL A 136 -2.75 -16.43 11.86
CA VAL A 136 -4.14 -15.96 11.87
C VAL A 136 -5.09 -17.15 12.00
N ALA A 137 -4.90 -18.22 11.23
CA ALA A 137 -5.74 -19.41 11.24
C ALA A 137 -5.80 -20.08 12.61
N LYS A 138 -4.70 -20.08 13.39
CA LYS A 138 -4.68 -20.62 14.77
C LYS A 138 -5.50 -19.78 15.77
N ARG A 139 -5.75 -18.51 15.46
CA ARG A 139 -6.50 -17.58 16.33
C ARG A 139 -7.97 -17.48 15.96
N ILE A 140 -8.35 -17.93 14.79
CA ILE A 140 -9.70 -17.84 14.24
C ILE A 140 -10.30 -19.24 14.17
N ASP A 141 -11.35 -19.45 14.93
CA ASP A 141 -12.17 -20.64 14.82
C ASP A 141 -13.18 -20.47 13.67
N LYS A 142 -13.14 -21.37 12.70
CA LYS A 142 -13.98 -21.30 11.49
C LYS A 142 -15.47 -21.47 11.76
N GLU A 143 -15.85 -22.00 12.92
CA GLU A 143 -17.25 -22.16 13.32
C GLU A 143 -17.87 -20.86 13.85
N ASN A 144 -17.06 -19.87 14.20
CA ASN A 144 -17.54 -18.59 14.69
C ASN A 144 -17.62 -17.54 13.56
N LYS A 145 -18.58 -16.62 13.72
CA LYS A 145 -18.64 -15.39 12.93
C LYS A 145 -17.80 -14.33 13.62
N TYR A 146 -16.97 -13.64 12.85
CA TYR A 146 -16.12 -12.58 13.36
C TYR A 146 -16.53 -11.23 12.78
N PHE A 147 -16.55 -10.23 13.64
CA PHE A 147 -16.69 -8.83 13.26
C PHE A 147 -15.38 -8.11 13.58
N VAL A 148 -14.69 -7.65 12.54
CA VAL A 148 -13.39 -6.99 12.69
C VAL A 148 -13.58 -5.49 12.69
N ILE A 149 -13.07 -4.82 13.72
CA ILE A 149 -13.23 -3.39 13.97
C ILE A 149 -11.86 -2.71 13.93
N PHE A 150 -11.72 -1.68 13.11
CA PHE A 150 -10.55 -0.79 13.02
C PHE A 150 -10.93 0.59 13.55
N PRO A 151 -10.87 0.83 14.88
CA PRO A 151 -11.34 2.07 15.48
C PRO A 151 -10.41 3.25 15.27
N GLY A 152 -9.15 2.99 14.92
CA GLY A 152 -8.10 3.98 14.84
C GLY A 152 -8.03 4.75 13.54
N GLY A 153 -7.34 5.89 13.60
CA GLY A 153 -7.05 6.73 12.43
C GLY A 153 -6.18 7.93 12.78
N ASN A 154 -5.43 8.42 11.80
CA ASN A 154 -4.52 9.56 11.98
C ASN A 154 -5.21 10.93 11.91
N TRP A 155 -6.51 10.96 11.66
CA TRP A 155 -7.28 12.20 11.52
C TRP A 155 -8.54 12.15 12.39
N THR A 156 -8.53 12.93 13.46
CA THR A 156 -9.57 12.96 14.48
C THR A 156 -11.01 13.06 13.93
N PRO A 157 -11.30 13.87 12.89
CA PRO A 157 -12.67 13.94 12.34
C PRO A 157 -13.15 12.63 11.67
N LYS A 158 -12.26 11.66 11.42
CA LYS A 158 -12.64 10.33 10.91
C LYS A 158 -12.80 9.28 12.00
N LEU A 159 -12.50 9.63 13.25
CA LEU A 159 -12.68 8.71 14.36
C LEU A 159 -14.14 8.69 14.77
N TRP A 160 -14.70 7.50 14.82
CA TRP A 160 -16.04 7.32 15.37
C TRP A 160 -15.97 7.32 16.90
N PRO A 161 -16.92 7.96 17.64
CA PRO A 161 -16.90 7.98 19.09
C PRO A 161 -16.93 6.57 19.69
N ILE A 162 -16.24 6.36 20.80
CA ILE A 162 -16.12 5.04 21.43
C ILE A 162 -17.48 4.52 21.93
N GLU A 163 -18.35 5.43 22.37
CA GLU A 163 -19.72 5.13 22.79
C GLU A 163 -20.52 4.49 21.66
N GLU A 164 -20.32 4.95 20.43
CA GLU A 164 -21.03 4.42 19.27
C GLU A 164 -20.55 3.03 18.88
N TYR A 165 -19.24 2.73 19.03
CA TYR A 165 -18.74 1.36 18.90
C TYR A 165 -19.39 0.44 19.94
N ASN A 166 -19.50 0.89 21.20
CA ASN A 166 -20.14 0.13 22.26
C ASN A 166 -21.62 -0.14 21.95
N ASN A 167 -22.34 0.88 21.45
CA ASN A 167 -23.74 0.75 21.05
C ASN A 167 -23.90 -0.24 19.89
N LEU A 168 -23.03 -0.16 18.89
CA LEU A 168 -23.02 -1.11 17.77
C LEU A 168 -22.80 -2.55 18.26
N ILE A 169 -21.80 -2.77 19.11
CA ILE A 169 -21.46 -4.10 19.64
C ILE A 169 -22.64 -4.66 20.43
N LYS A 170 -23.28 -3.86 21.29
CA LYS A 170 -24.47 -4.29 22.05
C LYS A 170 -25.60 -4.71 21.14
N LYS A 171 -25.91 -3.94 20.09
CA LYS A 171 -26.95 -4.29 19.11
C LYS A 171 -26.63 -5.58 18.37
N LEU A 172 -25.41 -5.71 17.84
CA LEU A 172 -24.98 -6.92 17.12
C LEU A 172 -24.97 -8.16 18.00
N SER A 173 -24.56 -8.02 19.28
CA SER A 173 -24.55 -9.14 20.24
C SER A 173 -25.96 -9.58 20.64
N TYR A 174 -26.90 -8.65 20.68
CA TYR A 174 -28.32 -8.95 20.93
C TYR A 174 -28.93 -9.76 19.76
N GLU A 175 -28.62 -9.37 18.52
CA GLU A 175 -29.12 -10.06 17.33
C GLU A 175 -28.45 -11.42 17.09
N ASN A 176 -27.17 -11.56 17.47
CA ASN A 176 -26.41 -12.80 17.27
C ASN A 176 -25.32 -12.98 18.32
N SER A 177 -25.62 -13.81 19.34
CA SER A 177 -24.71 -14.13 20.44
C SER A 177 -23.44 -14.90 20.06
N LYS A 178 -23.36 -15.43 18.81
CA LYS A 178 -22.20 -16.18 18.32
C LYS A 178 -21.16 -15.31 17.60
N ILE A 179 -21.37 -14.01 17.53
CA ILE A 179 -20.39 -13.09 16.93
C ILE A 179 -19.25 -12.84 17.91
N LYS A 180 -18.03 -13.05 17.46
CA LYS A 180 -16.79 -12.64 18.15
C LYS A 180 -16.25 -11.36 17.55
N TYR A 181 -15.76 -10.44 18.39
CA TYR A 181 -15.25 -9.15 17.96
C TYR A 181 -13.73 -9.14 18.01
N ILE A 182 -13.10 -8.68 16.93
CA ILE A 182 -11.65 -8.52 16.83
C ILE A 182 -11.35 -7.02 16.62
N PHE A 183 -10.66 -6.41 17.58
CA PHE A 183 -10.19 -5.05 17.44
C PHE A 183 -8.76 -5.06 16.88
N VAL A 184 -8.54 -4.30 15.81
CA VAL A 184 -7.25 -4.16 15.16
C VAL A 184 -6.84 -2.69 15.17
N GLY A 185 -5.65 -2.41 15.70
CA GLY A 185 -5.15 -1.06 15.80
C GLY A 185 -3.68 -1.01 16.21
N SER A 186 -3.13 0.18 16.28
CA SER A 186 -1.77 0.41 16.74
C SER A 186 -1.68 0.39 18.28
N ARG A 187 -0.45 0.26 18.82
CA ARG A 187 -0.22 0.35 20.27
C ARG A 187 -0.64 1.67 20.90
N LYS A 188 -0.76 2.74 20.10
CA LYS A 188 -1.18 4.07 20.56
C LYS A 188 -2.70 4.21 20.68
N GLU A 189 -3.44 3.23 20.17
CA GLU A 189 -4.91 3.19 20.14
C GLU A 189 -5.49 2.19 21.16
N LYS A 190 -4.62 1.69 22.05
CA LYS A 190 -5.00 0.83 23.18
C LYS A 190 -5.55 1.61 24.36
#